data_e7893702f4f1aee910d59ed2366fd073
#
_entry.id   e7893702f4f1aee910d59ed2366fd073
#
_cell.length_a   1.000
_cell.length_b   1.000
_cell.length_c   1.000
_cell.angle_alpha   90.00
_cell.angle_beta   90.00
_cell.angle_gamma   90.00
#
_symmetry.space_group_name_H-M   'P 1'
#
loop_
_entity.id
_entity.type
_entity.pdbx_description
1 polymer ?
#
loop_
_entity_poly.entity_id
_entity_poly.type
_entity_poly.pdbx_seq_one_letter_code
_entity_poly.pdbx_strand_id
1 'polypeptide(L)'
;MGANALDEEAAKKTYEAKGRPSDNPLIVHIADLEDLSEITENVPPETELLAKHFWPGPLTMIFEKSSLVPYGTTGGLDAVAVRMPSDLIARKLILAAGGYVSAPSANTSGRPSPTTAEHVWEDLNGKIEMIIDGGSVDIGLESTILDMTVSPPMILRPGAITADMLEEVIGVVSVDETILG
;
A
#
# COMPACT_ATOMS: atom_id res chain seq x y z
N MET A 1 -0.33 5.90 8.52
CA MET A 1 0.57 5.49 9.62
C MET A 1 1.64 4.58 9.04
N GLY A 2 2.92 4.79 9.39
CA GLY A 2 4.03 4.08 8.76
C GLY A 2 4.88 3.31 9.76
N ALA A 3 5.38 2.13 9.34
CA ALA A 3 6.32 1.32 10.07
C ALA A 3 7.31 0.63 9.11
N ASN A 4 8.44 0.14 9.61
CA ASN A 4 9.39 -0.61 8.81
C ASN A 4 8.72 -1.90 8.28
N ALA A 5 8.54 -2.01 6.97
CA ALA A 5 7.85 -3.14 6.33
C ALA A 5 8.62 -4.46 6.46
N LEU A 6 9.92 -4.42 6.73
CA LEU A 6 10.79 -5.60 6.84
C LEU A 6 10.94 -6.10 8.29
N ASP A 7 10.25 -5.45 9.25
CA ASP A 7 10.32 -5.78 10.67
C ASP A 7 8.97 -6.33 11.16
N GLU A 8 8.96 -7.58 11.58
CA GLU A 8 7.79 -8.28 12.13
C GLU A 8 7.19 -7.56 13.34
N GLU A 9 8.03 -7.06 14.25
CA GLU A 9 7.57 -6.35 15.45
C GLU A 9 6.97 -4.98 15.12
N ALA A 10 7.50 -4.29 14.12
CA ALA A 10 6.93 -3.02 13.64
C ALA A 10 5.53 -3.23 13.02
N ALA A 11 5.33 -4.30 12.26
CA ALA A 11 4.02 -4.68 11.75
C ALA A 11 3.03 -4.94 12.89
N LYS A 12 3.43 -5.70 13.89
CA LYS A 12 2.61 -6.00 15.08
C LYS A 12 2.17 -4.73 15.81
N LYS A 13 3.09 -3.79 16.04
CA LYS A 13 2.77 -2.48 16.66
C LYS A 13 1.73 -1.70 15.85
N THR A 14 1.79 -1.78 14.51
CA THR A 14 0.81 -1.15 13.63
C THR A 14 -0.59 -1.72 13.83
N TYR A 15 -0.73 -3.04 13.86
CA TYR A 15 -2.02 -3.68 14.11
C TYR A 15 -2.58 -3.34 15.50
N GLU A 16 -1.74 -3.37 16.53
CA GLU A 16 -2.11 -3.03 17.89
C GLU A 16 -2.58 -1.56 18.02
N ALA A 17 -1.84 -0.62 17.45
CA ALA A 17 -2.18 0.81 17.48
C ALA A 17 -3.53 1.11 16.82
N LYS A 18 -3.85 0.39 15.75
CA LYS A 18 -5.12 0.56 15.01
C LYS A 18 -6.28 -0.26 15.57
N GLY A 19 -6.04 -1.29 16.36
CA GLY A 19 -7.03 -2.33 16.60
C GLY A 19 -7.43 -3.06 15.31
N ARG A 20 -6.47 -3.22 14.38
CA ARG A 20 -6.65 -3.88 13.09
C ARG A 20 -6.39 -5.38 13.23
N PRO A 21 -7.22 -6.25 12.63
CA PRO A 21 -6.93 -7.68 12.57
C PRO A 21 -5.57 -7.94 11.89
N SER A 22 -4.77 -8.83 12.47
CA SER A 22 -3.39 -9.11 11.99
C SER A 22 -3.35 -9.93 10.70
N ASP A 23 -4.47 -10.48 10.26
CA ASP A 23 -4.66 -11.16 8.97
C ASP A 23 -5.06 -10.22 7.83
N ASN A 24 -5.25 -8.92 8.11
CA ASN A 24 -5.55 -7.90 7.13
C ASN A 24 -4.23 -7.23 6.66
N PRO A 25 -3.69 -7.58 5.48
CA PRO A 25 -2.35 -7.21 5.06
C PRO A 25 -2.13 -5.70 4.96
N LEU A 26 -0.86 -5.29 5.12
CA LEU A 26 -0.41 -3.91 4.99
C LEU A 26 0.17 -3.69 3.60
N ILE A 27 0.00 -2.47 3.06
CA ILE A 27 0.61 -2.07 1.79
C ILE A 27 2.01 -1.55 2.07
N VAL A 28 3.01 -2.11 1.38
CA VAL A 28 4.40 -1.65 1.42
C VAL A 28 4.57 -0.48 0.46
N HIS A 29 5.11 0.62 0.94
CA HIS A 29 5.41 1.81 0.16
C HIS A 29 6.90 1.89 -0.13
N ILE A 30 7.24 2.11 -1.39
CA ILE A 30 8.61 2.29 -1.89
C ILE A 30 8.77 3.69 -2.49
N ALA A 31 10.00 4.19 -2.58
CA ALA A 31 10.31 5.48 -3.19
C ALA A 31 10.96 5.35 -4.56
N ASP A 32 11.63 4.23 -4.83
CA ASP A 32 12.32 3.93 -6.08
C ASP A 32 11.85 2.60 -6.67
N LEU A 33 11.69 2.55 -7.99
CA LEU A 33 11.22 1.33 -8.69
C LEU A 33 12.19 0.15 -8.53
N GLU A 34 13.48 0.43 -8.42
CA GLU A 34 14.51 -0.59 -8.23
C GLU A 34 14.32 -1.40 -6.95
N ASP A 35 13.74 -0.78 -5.91
CA ASP A 35 13.46 -1.44 -4.64
C ASP A 35 12.40 -2.55 -4.75
N LEU A 36 11.58 -2.52 -5.79
CA LEU A 36 10.54 -3.54 -6.01
C LEU A 36 11.13 -4.95 -6.11
N SER A 37 12.26 -5.11 -6.79
CA SER A 37 12.89 -6.41 -7.02
C SER A 37 13.40 -7.09 -5.75
N GLU A 38 13.70 -6.33 -4.70
CA GLU A 38 14.16 -6.86 -3.42
C GLU A 38 13.04 -7.53 -2.61
N ILE A 39 11.82 -7.03 -2.75
CA ILE A 39 10.67 -7.47 -1.94
C ILE A 39 9.68 -8.36 -2.70
N THR A 40 9.91 -8.60 -3.98
CA THR A 40 9.02 -9.37 -4.85
C THR A 40 9.74 -10.47 -5.62
N GLU A 41 8.99 -11.49 -6.02
CA GLU A 41 9.42 -12.57 -6.90
C GLU A 41 8.48 -12.65 -8.11
N ASN A 42 8.96 -13.24 -9.21
CA ASN A 42 8.16 -13.53 -10.41
C ASN A 42 7.33 -12.33 -10.93
N VAL A 43 7.96 -11.15 -11.01
CA VAL A 43 7.30 -9.91 -11.45
C VAL A 43 6.89 -10.04 -12.93
N PRO A 44 5.58 -9.91 -13.26
CA PRO A 44 5.13 -9.95 -14.64
C PRO A 44 5.68 -8.78 -15.49
N PRO A 45 5.92 -8.97 -16.79
CA PRO A 45 6.49 -7.93 -17.66
C PRO A 45 5.59 -6.70 -17.80
N GLU A 46 4.27 -6.85 -17.66
CA GLU A 46 3.32 -5.73 -17.69
C GLU A 46 3.53 -4.71 -16.55
N THR A 47 4.20 -5.13 -15.48
CA THR A 47 4.49 -4.28 -14.32
C THR A 47 5.28 -3.04 -14.69
N GLU A 48 6.26 -3.14 -15.58
CA GLU A 48 7.08 -2.01 -16.01
C GLU A 48 6.21 -0.93 -16.70
N LEU A 49 5.30 -1.35 -17.58
CA LEU A 49 4.38 -0.45 -18.26
C LEU A 49 3.42 0.23 -17.28
N LEU A 50 2.86 -0.52 -16.36
CA LEU A 50 1.97 0.02 -15.32
C LEU A 50 2.69 1.01 -14.40
N ALA A 51 3.89 0.67 -13.95
CA ALA A 51 4.70 1.56 -13.13
C ALA A 51 5.05 2.85 -13.87
N LYS A 52 5.39 2.79 -15.14
CA LYS A 52 5.70 3.96 -15.97
C LYS A 52 4.52 4.92 -16.11
N HIS A 53 3.29 4.40 -16.16
CA HIS A 53 2.09 5.21 -16.35
C HIS A 53 1.47 5.70 -15.03
N PHE A 54 1.52 4.90 -13.97
CA PHE A 54 0.75 5.13 -12.75
C PHE A 54 1.59 5.31 -11.49
N TRP A 55 2.91 5.06 -11.53
CA TRP A 55 3.82 5.35 -10.43
C TRP A 55 4.75 6.52 -10.73
N PRO A 56 4.94 7.42 -9.75
CA PRO A 56 4.27 7.50 -8.45
C PRO A 56 2.79 7.84 -8.60
N GLY A 57 1.94 7.24 -7.76
CA GLY A 57 0.50 7.48 -7.83
C GLY A 57 -0.36 6.45 -7.09
N PRO A 58 -1.71 6.52 -7.29
CA PRO A 58 -2.68 5.76 -6.50
C PRO A 58 -2.97 4.36 -7.07
N LEU A 59 -1.95 3.66 -7.54
CA LEU A 59 -2.02 2.25 -7.92
C LEU A 59 -1.23 1.40 -6.94
N THR A 60 -1.88 0.43 -6.34
CA THR A 60 -1.25 -0.64 -5.56
C THR A 60 -1.25 -1.92 -6.39
N MET A 61 -0.10 -2.54 -6.52
CA MET A 61 0.05 -3.82 -7.21
C MET A 61 0.46 -4.92 -6.24
N ILE A 62 -0.14 -6.10 -6.38
CA ILE A 62 0.15 -7.27 -5.56
C ILE A 62 1.05 -8.22 -6.35
N PHE A 63 2.13 -8.68 -5.72
CA PHE A 63 3.10 -9.62 -6.28
C PHE A 63 3.37 -10.78 -5.32
N GLU A 64 3.96 -11.85 -5.79
CA GLU A 64 4.57 -12.84 -4.92
C GLU A 64 5.67 -12.16 -4.09
N LYS A 65 5.66 -12.39 -2.77
CA LYS A 65 6.65 -11.78 -1.88
C LYS A 65 7.98 -12.51 -1.91
N SER A 66 9.07 -11.76 -1.78
CA SER A 66 10.36 -12.36 -1.46
C SER A 66 10.43 -12.77 0.04
N SER A 67 11.45 -13.54 0.39
CA SER A 67 11.71 -13.93 1.78
C SER A 67 12.06 -12.75 2.70
N LEU A 68 12.41 -11.61 2.12
CA LEU A 68 12.76 -10.40 2.87
C LEU A 68 11.55 -9.79 3.59
N VAL A 69 10.34 -9.97 3.03
CA VAL A 69 9.12 -9.44 3.63
C VAL A 69 8.54 -10.43 4.64
N PRO A 70 8.41 -10.06 5.93
CA PRO A 70 7.87 -10.93 6.94
C PRO A 70 6.35 -11.15 6.78
N TYR A 71 5.86 -12.29 7.22
CA TYR A 71 4.43 -12.61 7.18
C TYR A 71 3.56 -11.67 8.02
N GLY A 72 4.10 -11.05 9.07
CA GLY A 72 3.39 -10.02 9.81
C GLY A 72 2.98 -8.84 8.93
N THR A 73 3.81 -8.42 8.00
CA THR A 73 3.49 -7.36 7.04
C THR A 73 2.42 -7.78 6.04
N THR A 74 2.43 -9.03 5.60
CA THR A 74 1.50 -9.53 4.56
C THR A 74 0.25 -10.19 5.12
N GLY A 75 0.03 -10.14 6.43
CA GLY A 75 -1.14 -10.78 7.05
C GLY A 75 -1.14 -12.31 6.91
N GLY A 76 0.05 -12.93 6.79
CA GLY A 76 0.22 -14.37 6.60
C GLY A 76 0.15 -14.83 5.15
N LEU A 77 0.02 -13.92 4.18
CA LEU A 77 -0.05 -14.25 2.76
C LEU A 77 1.33 -14.36 2.11
N ASP A 78 1.46 -15.20 1.08
CA ASP A 78 2.66 -15.30 0.24
C ASP A 78 2.77 -14.19 -0.82
N ALA A 79 1.88 -13.23 -0.76
CA ALA A 79 1.81 -12.07 -1.64
C ALA A 79 2.01 -10.77 -0.86
N VAL A 80 2.63 -9.79 -1.49
CA VAL A 80 2.87 -8.44 -0.95
C VAL A 80 2.23 -7.39 -1.85
N ALA A 81 1.50 -6.45 -1.24
CA ALA A 81 0.95 -5.29 -1.92
C ALA A 81 1.96 -4.14 -1.85
N VAL A 82 2.26 -3.54 -3.01
CA VAL A 82 3.28 -2.49 -3.14
C VAL A 82 2.70 -1.26 -3.83
N ARG A 83 3.06 -0.09 -3.33
CA ARG A 83 2.71 1.21 -3.94
C ARG A 83 3.90 2.16 -3.90
N MET A 84 4.01 3.03 -4.91
CA MET A 84 4.93 4.17 -4.89
C MET A 84 4.11 5.46 -4.78
N PRO A 85 4.08 6.12 -3.61
CA PRO A 85 3.28 7.34 -3.41
C PRO A 85 3.86 8.54 -4.15
N SER A 86 3.00 9.47 -4.57
CA SER A 86 3.40 10.71 -5.24
C SER A 86 3.77 11.83 -4.27
N ASP A 87 3.32 11.77 -3.02
CA ASP A 87 3.63 12.80 -2.02
C ASP A 87 5.13 12.84 -1.69
N LEU A 88 5.72 14.05 -1.79
CA LEU A 88 7.16 14.24 -1.61
C LEU A 88 7.61 14.03 -0.17
N ILE A 89 6.79 14.36 0.82
CA ILE A 89 7.10 14.15 2.23
C ILE A 89 7.11 12.65 2.52
N ALA A 90 6.09 11.92 2.04
CA ALA A 90 6.02 10.47 2.17
C ALA A 90 7.22 9.79 1.52
N ARG A 91 7.63 10.21 0.31
CA ARG A 91 8.80 9.63 -0.38
C ARG A 91 10.10 9.88 0.38
N LYS A 92 10.31 11.09 0.91
CA LYS A 92 11.47 11.41 1.75
C LYS A 92 11.49 10.59 3.04
N LEU A 93 10.34 10.40 3.66
CA LEU A 93 10.20 9.56 4.85
C LEU A 93 10.56 8.11 4.55
N ILE A 94 10.06 7.55 3.44
CA ILE A 94 10.37 6.18 3.02
C ILE A 94 11.88 5.99 2.85
N LEU A 95 12.54 6.91 2.14
CA LEU A 95 14.00 6.87 1.95
C LEU A 95 14.76 6.95 3.27
N ALA A 96 14.37 7.88 4.15
CA ALA A 96 15.00 8.04 5.46
C ALA A 96 14.79 6.82 6.39
N ALA A 97 13.69 6.10 6.20
CA ALA A 97 13.33 4.91 6.97
C ALA A 97 13.92 3.60 6.43
N GLY A 98 14.74 3.66 5.38
CA GLY A 98 15.41 2.50 4.81
C GLY A 98 14.79 1.94 3.53
N GLY A 99 13.80 2.62 2.94
CA GLY A 99 13.25 2.31 1.60
C GLY A 99 11.96 1.52 1.57
N TYR A 100 11.54 0.91 2.67
CA TYR A 100 10.36 0.03 2.73
C TYR A 100 9.51 0.35 3.95
N VAL A 101 8.37 1.00 3.73
CA VAL A 101 7.44 1.40 4.81
C VAL A 101 6.08 0.78 4.58
N SER A 102 5.62 -0.02 5.51
CA SER A 102 4.23 -0.48 5.53
C SER A 102 3.33 0.64 6.06
N ALA A 103 2.29 0.99 5.34
CA ALA A 103 1.48 2.14 5.71
C ALA A 103 -0.01 1.94 5.40
N PRO A 104 -0.82 1.55 6.37
CA PRO A 104 -2.27 1.69 6.34
C PRO A 104 -2.69 3.12 6.64
N SER A 105 -3.99 3.43 6.50
CA SER A 105 -4.55 4.70 6.92
C SER A 105 -4.32 4.97 8.41
N ALA A 106 -4.13 6.24 8.79
CA ALA A 106 -3.72 6.65 10.13
C ALA A 106 -4.93 6.89 11.06
N ASN A 107 -5.83 5.91 11.13
CA ASN A 107 -7.04 5.92 11.96
C ASN A 107 -7.17 4.62 12.76
N THR A 108 -7.94 4.66 13.83
CA THR A 108 -8.44 3.44 14.47
C THR A 108 -9.35 2.68 13.49
N SER A 109 -9.19 1.37 13.38
CA SER A 109 -9.99 0.53 12.47
C SER A 109 -11.48 0.74 12.68
N GLY A 110 -12.23 0.86 11.57
CA GLY A 110 -13.66 1.14 11.59
C GLY A 110 -14.04 2.62 11.63
N ARG A 111 -13.08 3.53 11.82
CA ARG A 111 -13.29 4.98 11.68
C ARG A 111 -12.90 5.46 10.28
N PRO A 112 -13.42 6.61 9.82
CA PRO A 112 -13.01 7.20 8.54
C PRO A 112 -11.52 7.47 8.46
N SER A 113 -10.94 7.39 7.25
CA SER A 113 -9.55 7.76 7.01
C SER A 113 -9.32 9.24 7.33
N PRO A 114 -8.24 9.59 8.05
CA PRO A 114 -7.96 10.97 8.44
C PRO A 114 -7.53 11.80 7.23
N THR A 115 -7.87 13.09 7.27
CA THR A 115 -7.46 14.08 6.26
C THR A 115 -6.62 15.20 6.84
N THR A 116 -6.47 15.27 8.14
CA THR A 116 -5.65 16.26 8.87
C THR A 116 -4.83 15.59 9.97
N ALA A 117 -3.80 16.28 10.45
CA ALA A 117 -2.99 15.82 11.58
C ALA A 117 -3.79 15.75 12.88
N GLU A 118 -4.78 16.62 13.07
CA GLU A 118 -5.69 16.60 14.22
C GLU A 118 -6.50 15.32 14.28
N HIS A 119 -7.04 14.85 13.14
CA HIS A 119 -7.76 13.57 13.08
C HIS A 119 -6.85 12.39 13.48
N VAL A 120 -5.59 12.41 13.04
CA VAL A 120 -4.59 11.39 13.44
C VAL A 120 -4.32 11.46 14.93
N TRP A 121 -4.17 12.67 15.48
CA TRP A 121 -3.96 12.88 16.90
C TRP A 121 -5.12 12.34 17.74
N GLU A 122 -6.35 12.63 17.35
CA GLU A 122 -7.56 12.14 18.06
C GLU A 122 -7.58 10.60 18.16
N ASP A 123 -7.18 9.91 17.07
CA ASP A 123 -7.26 8.45 16.99
C ASP A 123 -6.05 7.74 17.60
N LEU A 124 -4.85 8.30 17.45
CA LEU A 124 -3.59 7.58 17.66
C LEU A 124 -2.67 8.20 18.73
N ASN A 125 -3.07 9.29 19.40
CA ASN A 125 -2.29 9.87 20.48
C ASN A 125 -2.02 8.84 21.59
N GLY A 126 -0.75 8.74 21.98
CA GLY A 126 -0.29 7.76 22.97
C GLY A 126 -0.11 6.33 22.46
N LYS A 127 -0.41 6.07 21.17
CA LYS A 127 -0.28 4.76 20.52
C LYS A 127 0.86 4.69 19.51
N ILE A 128 1.34 5.85 19.06
CA ILE A 128 2.44 6.00 18.08
C ILE A 128 3.45 7.02 18.58
N GLU A 129 4.67 6.95 18.07
CA GLU A 129 5.81 7.74 18.55
C GLU A 129 5.83 9.16 18.00
N MET A 130 5.33 9.37 16.76
CA MET A 130 5.45 10.65 16.05
C MET A 130 4.34 10.85 15.05
N ILE A 131 3.91 12.08 14.87
CA ILE A 131 3.05 12.53 13.78
C ILE A 131 3.81 13.59 12.99
N ILE A 132 3.93 13.38 11.68
CA ILE A 132 4.47 14.36 10.75
C ILE A 132 3.29 15.01 10.04
N ASP A 133 3.08 16.30 10.29
CA ASP A 133 2.02 17.06 9.65
C ASP A 133 2.49 17.52 8.25
N GLY A 134 1.96 16.89 7.22
CA GLY A 134 2.20 17.21 5.82
C GLY A 134 1.14 18.15 5.21
N GLY A 135 0.24 18.67 6.03
CA GLY A 135 -0.92 19.44 5.59
C GLY A 135 -2.17 18.59 5.41
N SER A 136 -3.27 19.23 5.03
CA SER A 136 -4.55 18.56 4.78
C SER A 136 -4.53 17.77 3.45
N VAL A 137 -5.28 16.68 3.42
CA VAL A 137 -5.52 15.87 2.21
C VAL A 137 -6.93 16.17 1.69
N ASP A 138 -7.05 16.57 0.45
CA ASP A 138 -8.33 17.00 -0.13
C ASP A 138 -9.32 15.85 -0.31
N ILE A 139 -8.84 14.66 -0.67
CA ILE A 139 -9.69 13.49 -0.90
C ILE A 139 -9.00 12.25 -0.35
N GLY A 140 -9.60 11.62 0.65
CA GLY A 140 -9.16 10.36 1.23
C GLY A 140 -9.58 9.14 0.39
N LEU A 141 -9.41 9.20 -0.96
CA LEU A 141 -9.71 8.06 -1.81
C LEU A 141 -8.56 7.05 -1.75
N GLU A 142 -8.90 5.82 -1.43
CA GLU A 142 -7.93 4.72 -1.38
C GLU A 142 -7.40 4.35 -2.78
N SER A 143 -6.19 3.81 -2.83
CA SER A 143 -5.58 3.35 -4.09
C SER A 143 -6.37 2.19 -4.71
N THR A 144 -6.39 2.12 -6.05
CA THR A 144 -6.80 0.93 -6.78
C THR A 144 -5.84 -0.21 -6.44
N ILE A 145 -6.36 -1.41 -6.15
CA ILE A 145 -5.55 -2.60 -5.91
C ILE A 145 -5.69 -3.54 -7.11
N LEU A 146 -4.56 -3.84 -7.74
CA LEU A 146 -4.44 -4.75 -8.88
C LEU A 146 -3.59 -5.97 -8.49
N ASP A 147 -4.17 -7.15 -8.57
CA ASP A 147 -3.47 -8.40 -8.35
C ASP A 147 -2.72 -8.83 -9.62
N MET A 148 -1.39 -8.82 -9.53
CA MET A 148 -0.46 -9.21 -10.61
C MET A 148 -0.06 -10.68 -10.52
N THR A 149 -0.52 -11.42 -9.52
CA THR A 149 -0.20 -12.85 -9.34
C THR A 149 -1.09 -13.76 -10.19
N VAL A 150 -2.13 -13.21 -10.79
CA VAL A 150 -3.09 -13.90 -11.66
C VAL A 150 -3.04 -13.36 -13.09
N SER A 151 -3.50 -14.15 -14.07
CA SER A 151 -3.57 -13.73 -15.47
C SER A 151 -4.96 -13.98 -16.04
N PRO A 152 -5.65 -12.95 -16.58
CA PRO A 152 -5.22 -11.54 -16.61
C PRO A 152 -5.15 -10.92 -15.20
N PRO A 153 -4.41 -9.81 -15.02
CA PRO A 153 -4.39 -9.07 -13.76
C PRO A 153 -5.80 -8.69 -13.31
N MET A 154 -6.05 -8.75 -11.99
CA MET A 154 -7.39 -8.61 -11.42
C MET A 154 -7.49 -7.43 -10.46
N ILE A 155 -8.50 -6.56 -10.64
CA ILE A 155 -8.83 -5.50 -9.70
C ILE A 155 -9.52 -6.11 -8.48
N LEU A 156 -8.90 -5.96 -7.30
CA LEU A 156 -9.45 -6.40 -6.02
C LEU A 156 -10.10 -5.26 -5.23
N ARG A 157 -9.75 -4.03 -5.54
CA ARG A 157 -10.36 -2.83 -4.95
C ARG A 157 -10.37 -1.70 -5.99
N PRO A 158 -11.54 -1.12 -6.31
CA PRO A 158 -11.60 0.02 -7.20
C PRO A 158 -11.07 1.29 -6.51
N GLY A 159 -10.52 2.21 -7.28
CA GLY A 159 -10.00 3.49 -6.83
C GLY A 159 -9.91 4.48 -7.97
N ALA A 160 -9.01 5.46 -7.87
CA ALA A 160 -8.84 6.50 -8.88
C ALA A 160 -8.34 5.97 -10.23
N ILE A 161 -7.59 4.87 -10.24
CA ILE A 161 -7.17 4.20 -11.47
C ILE A 161 -8.26 3.20 -11.85
N THR A 162 -8.93 3.45 -12.97
CA THR A 162 -10.07 2.64 -13.43
C THR A 162 -9.64 1.43 -14.27
N ALA A 163 -10.56 0.48 -14.48
CA ALA A 163 -10.32 -0.65 -15.37
C ALA A 163 -9.96 -0.19 -16.79
N ASP A 164 -10.70 0.78 -17.33
CA ASP A 164 -10.44 1.33 -18.67
C ASP A 164 -9.03 1.91 -18.79
N MET A 165 -8.58 2.65 -17.77
CA MET A 165 -7.21 3.21 -17.72
C MET A 165 -6.14 2.12 -17.73
N LEU A 166 -6.37 1.03 -17.02
CA LEU A 166 -5.45 -0.11 -16.97
C LEU A 166 -5.45 -0.87 -18.31
N GLU A 167 -6.62 -1.09 -18.90
CA GLU A 167 -6.77 -1.78 -20.18
C GLU A 167 -6.12 -1.01 -21.35
N GLU A 168 -6.12 0.31 -21.31
CA GLU A 168 -5.39 1.14 -22.29
C GLU A 168 -3.87 0.86 -22.27
N VAL A 169 -3.32 0.43 -21.14
CA VAL A 169 -1.89 0.19 -20.97
C VAL A 169 -1.50 -1.28 -21.19
N ILE A 170 -2.28 -2.22 -20.66
CA ILE A 170 -1.92 -3.65 -20.66
C ILE A 170 -2.92 -4.56 -21.40
N GLY A 171 -4.00 -4.00 -21.93
CA GLY A 171 -4.99 -4.70 -22.76
C GLY A 171 -6.14 -5.28 -21.94
N VAL A 172 -5.93 -6.39 -21.23
CA VAL A 172 -7.03 -7.08 -20.52
C VAL A 172 -6.82 -7.04 -19.01
N VAL A 173 -7.89 -6.65 -18.31
CA VAL A 173 -7.95 -6.65 -16.85
C VAL A 173 -9.26 -7.32 -16.42
N SER A 174 -9.23 -8.15 -15.39
CA SER A 174 -10.43 -8.68 -14.76
C SER A 174 -10.79 -7.88 -13.51
N VAL A 175 -12.03 -8.03 -13.05
CA VAL A 175 -12.52 -7.42 -11.81
C VAL A 175 -13.04 -8.53 -10.92
N ASP A 176 -12.71 -8.50 -9.65
CA ASP A 176 -13.22 -9.48 -8.67
C ASP A 176 -14.75 -9.38 -8.61
N GLU A 177 -15.45 -10.51 -8.78
CA GLU A 177 -16.91 -10.57 -8.82
C GLU A 177 -17.55 -10.06 -7.51
N THR A 178 -16.85 -10.14 -6.39
CA THR A 178 -17.34 -9.63 -5.10
C THR A 178 -17.48 -8.11 -5.05
N ILE A 179 -16.83 -7.40 -5.99
CA ILE A 179 -16.87 -5.93 -6.08
C ILE A 179 -18.07 -5.48 -6.96
N LEU A 180 -18.59 -6.36 -7.81
CA LEU A 180 -19.65 -6.06 -8.77
C LEU A 180 -21.06 -6.27 -8.20
N GLY A 181 -21.20 -6.75 -6.94
CA GLY A 181 -22.46 -7.06 -6.26
C GLY A 181 -23.03 -5.95 -5.41
#